data_168623fe15805925600bc6c8ec800e3f
#
_entry.id   168623fe15805925600bc6c8ec800e3f
#
_cell.length_a   1.000
_cell.length_b   1.000
_cell.length_c   1.000
_cell.angle_alpha   90.00
_cell.angle_beta   90.00
_cell.angle_gamma   90.00
#
_symmetry.space_group_name_H-M   'P 1'
#
loop_
_entity.id
_entity.type
_entity.pdbx_description
1 polymer ?
#
loop_
_entity_poly.entity_id
_entity_poly.type
_entity_poly.pdbx_seq_one_letter_code
_entity_poly.pdbx_strand_id
1 'polypeptide(L)'
;VTDTFILAIESSCDETAAAVVRSGGKLVSNVVASQIATHQPYGGVVPELASREHLRAIVPVVRKALADAGHTYQSVDAIAVTQGPGLAGSLLVGISYAKALAFALDKPLIAVNHLEGHIHAVLLEERQKGNHELIFPVLALVVSGGHTHLYLAQQKGEAWSYENVGRTRDDAAGEAFDKVAKLLGLGYPGGPVIDRLSTHGDPKAVQFALSQIKHPDRNHRGKKSDDRPRVDFSYSGIKTAVLRYVETHNMKEAIEARRKALAQIAKPKLEDYLANCDKQTLNLVASFQCSIVEDLMAKTLTAARIYDIATLFVSGGVAANAELRQRFEQAAAEQGMPVYFPSRPLSTDNAAMIAAAAYPKFLTRDFAALDFSAEAGMVLTGAPK
;
A
#
# COMPACT_ATOMS: atom_id res chain seq x y z
N VAL A 1 21.64 22.97 10.49
CA VAL A 1 20.90 21.79 10.98
C VAL A 1 21.80 20.60 10.72
N THR A 2 22.16 19.83 11.75
CA THR A 2 22.91 18.57 11.60
C THR A 2 22.04 17.54 10.90
N ASP A 3 22.61 16.78 9.96
CA ASP A 3 21.91 15.70 9.30
C ASP A 3 21.46 14.64 10.33
N THR A 4 20.21 14.19 10.21
CA THR A 4 19.63 13.16 11.07
C THR A 4 19.42 11.89 10.25
N PHE A 5 19.94 10.75 10.70
CA PHE A 5 19.80 9.45 10.04
C PHE A 5 18.88 8.53 10.83
N ILE A 6 17.78 8.15 10.24
CA ILE A 6 16.81 7.24 10.85
C ILE A 6 16.90 5.87 10.17
N LEU A 7 17.20 4.83 10.97
CA LEU A 7 17.05 3.44 10.56
C LEU A 7 15.62 3.01 10.81
N ALA A 8 14.90 2.65 9.76
CA ALA A 8 13.53 2.14 9.87
C ALA A 8 13.41 0.67 9.50
N ILE A 9 12.41 0.02 10.09
CA ILE A 9 12.08 -1.40 9.91
C ILE A 9 10.60 -1.53 9.60
N GLU A 10 10.28 -2.25 8.51
CA GLU A 10 8.92 -2.60 8.09
C GLU A 10 8.78 -4.12 8.07
N SER A 11 7.73 -4.63 8.72
CA SER A 11 7.40 -6.06 8.76
C SER A 11 5.89 -6.31 8.95
N SER A 12 5.04 -5.41 8.47
CA SER A 12 3.59 -5.48 8.76
C SER A 12 2.85 -6.60 8.03
N CYS A 13 3.36 -7.08 6.90
CA CYS A 13 2.67 -8.09 6.07
C CYS A 13 3.64 -9.18 5.58
N ASP A 14 4.06 -9.14 4.33
CA ASP A 14 4.89 -10.15 3.67
C ASP A 14 6.18 -9.58 3.06
N GLU A 15 6.52 -8.35 3.35
CA GLU A 15 7.82 -7.75 3.07
C GLU A 15 8.59 -7.50 4.37
N THR A 16 9.84 -8.01 4.44
CA THR A 16 10.79 -7.58 5.47
C THR A 16 11.66 -6.50 4.89
N ALA A 17 11.57 -5.29 5.40
CA ALA A 17 12.37 -4.19 4.88
C ALA A 17 13.11 -3.41 5.97
N ALA A 18 14.27 -2.85 5.59
CA ALA A 18 14.99 -1.86 6.37
C ALA A 18 15.54 -0.76 5.46
N ALA A 19 15.55 0.47 5.96
CA ALA A 19 16.02 1.62 5.22
C ALA A 19 16.74 2.62 6.12
N VAL A 20 17.64 3.39 5.53
CA VAL A 20 18.23 4.58 6.16
C VAL A 20 17.79 5.81 5.36
N VAL A 21 17.14 6.74 6.02
CA VAL A 21 16.72 8.02 5.43
C VAL A 21 17.35 9.18 6.20
N ARG A 22 17.90 10.14 5.44
CA ARG A 22 18.50 11.35 6.00
C ARG A 22 17.48 12.47 6.06
N SER A 23 17.28 13.03 7.25
CA SER A 23 16.44 14.21 7.52
C SER A 23 15.06 14.15 6.86
N GLY A 24 14.46 12.94 6.83
CA GLY A 24 13.11 12.68 6.31
C GLY A 24 12.88 12.97 4.82
N GLY A 25 13.92 13.35 4.08
CA GLY A 25 13.77 13.77 2.68
C GLY A 25 14.76 13.12 1.70
N LYS A 26 15.84 12.50 2.17
CA LYS A 26 16.82 11.85 1.30
C LYS A 26 16.94 10.38 1.62
N LEU A 27 16.53 9.55 0.69
CA LEU A 27 16.76 8.12 0.74
C LEU A 27 18.25 7.81 0.61
N VAL A 28 18.81 7.10 1.59
CA VAL A 28 20.22 6.66 1.58
C VAL A 28 20.29 5.18 1.21
N SER A 29 19.44 4.35 1.82
CA SER A 29 19.32 2.94 1.47
C SER A 29 17.89 2.45 1.71
N ASN A 30 17.45 1.44 0.93
CA ASN A 30 16.18 0.75 1.14
C ASN A 30 16.33 -0.69 0.65
N VAL A 31 16.29 -1.63 1.57
CA VAL A 31 16.44 -3.06 1.29
C VAL A 31 15.14 -3.76 1.62
N VAL A 32 14.60 -4.49 0.67
CA VAL A 32 13.33 -5.24 0.79
C VAL A 32 13.59 -6.71 0.47
N ALA A 33 13.18 -7.58 1.37
CA ALA A 33 13.11 -9.03 1.17
C ALA A 33 11.64 -9.44 1.09
N SER A 34 11.16 -9.66 -0.13
CA SER A 34 9.77 -10.04 -0.38
C SER A 34 9.57 -11.55 -0.19
N GLN A 35 8.44 -11.91 0.38
CA GLN A 35 8.03 -13.29 0.64
C GLN A 35 7.06 -13.85 -0.42
N ILE A 36 6.91 -13.17 -1.56
CA ILE A 36 6.00 -13.59 -2.64
C ILE A 36 6.22 -15.06 -3.00
N ALA A 37 7.48 -15.50 -3.14
CA ALA A 37 7.79 -16.89 -3.50
C ALA A 37 7.29 -17.91 -2.45
N THR A 38 7.31 -17.54 -1.16
CA THR A 38 6.80 -18.36 -0.06
C THR A 38 5.28 -18.48 -0.10
N HIS A 39 4.58 -17.40 -0.46
CA HIS A 39 3.13 -17.32 -0.44
C HIS A 39 2.47 -17.74 -1.77
N GLN A 40 3.21 -17.70 -2.87
CA GLN A 40 2.70 -18.04 -4.21
C GLN A 40 1.99 -19.40 -4.29
N PRO A 41 2.50 -20.51 -3.68
CA PRO A 41 1.82 -21.81 -3.72
C PRO A 41 0.43 -21.81 -3.04
N TYR A 42 0.20 -20.89 -2.11
CA TYR A 42 -1.07 -20.74 -1.38
C TYR A 42 -2.02 -19.77 -2.08
N GLY A 43 -1.50 -18.98 -3.03
CA GLY A 43 -2.27 -17.95 -3.75
C GLY A 43 -2.75 -16.80 -2.88
N GLY A 44 -1.92 -16.40 -1.91
CA GLY A 44 -2.13 -15.30 -0.97
C GLY A 44 -1.30 -15.46 0.29
N VAL A 45 -1.18 -14.40 1.08
CA VAL A 45 -0.37 -14.37 2.30
C VAL A 45 -0.91 -15.33 3.36
N VAL A 46 0.00 -16.16 3.92
CA VAL A 46 -0.26 -17.05 5.05
C VAL A 46 0.42 -16.45 6.30
N PRO A 47 -0.34 -15.91 7.28
CA PRO A 47 0.22 -15.13 8.39
C PRO A 47 1.30 -15.85 9.21
N GLU A 48 1.12 -17.13 9.46
CA GLU A 48 2.09 -17.96 10.20
C GLU A 48 3.43 -18.09 9.46
N LEU A 49 3.37 -18.27 8.14
CA LEU A 49 4.59 -18.34 7.31
C LEU A 49 5.26 -16.97 7.23
N ALA A 50 4.47 -15.90 7.10
CA ALA A 50 4.99 -14.54 7.05
C ALA A 50 5.84 -14.22 8.30
N SER A 51 5.32 -14.52 9.49
CA SER A 51 6.03 -14.29 10.74
C SER A 51 7.36 -15.05 10.81
N ARG A 52 7.40 -16.29 10.33
CA ARG A 52 8.63 -17.11 10.32
C ARG A 52 9.67 -16.58 9.33
N GLU A 53 9.24 -16.12 8.16
CA GLU A 53 10.15 -15.52 7.17
C GLU A 53 10.73 -14.20 7.67
N HIS A 54 9.96 -13.37 8.36
CA HIS A 54 10.49 -12.16 9.01
C HIS A 54 11.61 -12.48 9.99
N LEU A 55 11.47 -13.51 10.83
CA LEU A 55 12.54 -13.93 11.76
C LEU A 55 13.84 -14.30 11.05
N ARG A 56 13.75 -14.91 9.86
CA ARG A 56 14.93 -15.29 9.05
C ARG A 56 15.57 -14.07 8.36
N ALA A 57 14.73 -13.13 7.89
CA ALA A 57 15.17 -12.06 7.02
C ALA A 57 15.61 -10.79 7.75
N ILE A 58 15.09 -10.50 8.95
CA ILE A 58 15.23 -9.18 9.59
C ILE A 58 16.68 -8.78 9.84
N VAL A 59 17.50 -9.68 10.38
CA VAL A 59 18.92 -9.38 10.69
C VAL A 59 19.73 -9.11 9.41
N PRO A 60 19.73 -10.00 8.39
CA PRO A 60 20.47 -9.73 7.16
C PRO A 60 19.97 -8.49 6.41
N VAL A 61 18.66 -8.21 6.40
CA VAL A 61 18.07 -7.04 5.75
C VAL A 61 18.54 -5.74 6.43
N VAL A 62 18.49 -5.66 7.75
CA VAL A 62 18.96 -4.49 8.49
C VAL A 62 20.47 -4.26 8.32
N ARG A 63 21.28 -5.33 8.40
CA ARG A 63 22.71 -5.23 8.16
C ARG A 63 23.04 -4.74 6.76
N LYS A 64 22.33 -5.24 5.77
CA LYS A 64 22.51 -4.79 4.38
C LYS A 64 22.10 -3.33 4.21
N ALA A 65 20.99 -2.90 4.78
CA ALA A 65 20.54 -1.51 4.70
C ALA A 65 21.56 -0.54 5.28
N LEU A 66 22.16 -0.86 6.44
CA LEU A 66 23.23 -0.07 7.05
C LEU A 66 24.49 -0.06 6.18
N ALA A 67 24.91 -1.21 5.69
CA ALA A 67 26.10 -1.32 4.82
C ALA A 67 25.93 -0.54 3.51
N ASP A 68 24.77 -0.65 2.84
CA ASP A 68 24.47 0.08 1.62
C ASP A 68 24.40 1.60 1.85
N ALA A 69 24.03 2.03 3.09
CA ALA A 69 24.04 3.42 3.51
C ALA A 69 25.42 3.95 3.92
N GLY A 70 26.43 3.10 4.08
CA GLY A 70 27.73 3.46 4.66
C GLY A 70 27.65 3.80 6.16
N HIS A 71 26.65 3.27 6.85
CA HIS A 71 26.36 3.50 8.28
C HIS A 71 26.57 2.25 9.13
N THR A 72 26.75 2.48 10.43
CA THR A 72 26.77 1.43 11.45
C THR A 72 25.57 1.58 12.38
N TYR A 73 25.33 0.61 13.24
CA TYR A 73 24.29 0.71 14.26
C TYR A 73 24.46 1.91 15.19
N GLN A 74 25.71 2.32 15.47
CA GLN A 74 26.02 3.46 16.35
C GLN A 74 25.81 4.82 15.68
N SER A 75 25.95 4.88 14.34
CA SER A 75 25.94 6.13 13.59
C SER A 75 24.55 6.63 13.19
N VAL A 76 23.49 5.84 13.42
CA VAL A 76 22.11 6.29 13.24
C VAL A 76 21.63 7.03 14.49
N ASP A 77 20.72 7.99 14.31
CA ASP A 77 20.23 8.87 15.38
C ASP A 77 18.97 8.33 16.07
N ALA A 78 18.17 7.55 15.34
CA ALA A 78 16.96 6.94 15.86
C ALA A 78 16.63 5.64 15.13
N ILE A 79 15.79 4.80 15.77
CA ILE A 79 15.24 3.59 15.20
C ILE A 79 13.73 3.76 15.07
N ALA A 80 13.19 3.52 13.88
CA ALA A 80 11.75 3.55 13.62
C ALA A 80 11.24 2.15 13.28
N VAL A 81 9.99 1.86 13.64
CA VAL A 81 9.36 0.58 13.32
C VAL A 81 7.87 0.74 13.13
N THR A 82 7.30 -0.04 12.25
CA THR A 82 5.86 -0.12 12.07
C THR A 82 5.20 -0.78 13.28
N GLN A 83 4.30 -0.03 13.94
CA GLN A 83 3.48 -0.51 15.05
C GLN A 83 2.23 -1.25 14.57
N GLY A 84 1.67 -0.82 13.46
CA GLY A 84 0.45 -1.30 12.85
C GLY A 84 -0.12 -0.27 11.84
N PRO A 85 -1.23 -0.62 11.16
CA PRO A 85 -1.87 -1.93 11.12
C PRO A 85 -1.04 -2.99 10.39
N GLY A 86 -1.40 -4.28 10.57
CA GLY A 86 -0.73 -5.39 9.91
C GLY A 86 -1.01 -6.74 10.56
N LEU A 87 -0.31 -7.77 10.11
CA LEU A 87 -0.37 -9.11 10.70
C LEU A 87 0.32 -9.12 12.07
N ALA A 88 -0.40 -9.47 13.13
CA ALA A 88 0.10 -9.38 14.51
C ALA A 88 1.46 -10.07 14.70
N GLY A 89 1.63 -11.29 14.20
CA GLY A 89 2.88 -12.04 14.30
C GLY A 89 4.03 -11.40 13.52
N SER A 90 3.76 -10.84 12.36
CA SER A 90 4.73 -10.13 11.52
C SER A 90 5.20 -8.83 12.19
N LEU A 91 4.27 -8.01 12.68
CA LEU A 91 4.55 -6.79 13.44
C LEU A 91 5.41 -7.06 14.68
N LEU A 92 5.10 -8.12 15.43
CA LEU A 92 5.86 -8.50 16.64
C LEU A 92 7.33 -8.77 16.35
N VAL A 93 7.67 -9.33 15.20
CA VAL A 93 9.08 -9.58 14.84
C VAL A 93 9.84 -8.26 14.69
N GLY A 94 9.32 -7.32 13.86
CA GLY A 94 9.93 -6.01 13.66
C GLY A 94 10.03 -5.21 14.95
N ILE A 95 8.94 -5.15 15.71
CA ILE A 95 8.87 -4.40 16.98
C ILE A 95 9.87 -4.96 18.01
N SER A 96 9.94 -6.28 18.17
CA SER A 96 10.87 -6.89 19.14
C SER A 96 12.32 -6.60 18.77
N TYR A 97 12.65 -6.69 17.48
CA TYR A 97 13.99 -6.40 16.99
C TYR A 97 14.34 -4.92 17.15
N ALA A 98 13.43 -4.01 16.79
CA ALA A 98 13.64 -2.57 16.94
C ALA A 98 13.82 -2.14 18.42
N LYS A 99 13.00 -2.70 19.32
CA LYS A 99 13.14 -2.47 20.77
C LYS A 99 14.48 -2.94 21.30
N ALA A 100 14.92 -4.14 20.91
CA ALA A 100 16.21 -4.67 21.31
C ALA A 100 17.37 -3.79 20.83
N LEU A 101 17.31 -3.29 19.58
CA LEU A 101 18.31 -2.37 19.04
C LEU A 101 18.28 -1.03 19.77
N ALA A 102 17.12 -0.41 19.95
CA ALA A 102 16.96 0.87 20.62
C ALA A 102 17.53 0.82 22.05
N PHE A 103 17.20 -0.23 22.79
CA PHE A 103 17.71 -0.46 24.13
C PHE A 103 19.23 -0.66 24.16
N ALA A 104 19.77 -1.53 23.31
CA ALA A 104 21.19 -1.86 23.29
C ALA A 104 22.09 -0.69 22.85
N LEU A 105 21.53 0.21 22.03
CA LEU A 105 22.27 1.35 21.44
C LEU A 105 21.99 2.67 22.15
N ASP A 106 21.10 2.68 23.14
CA ASP A 106 20.61 3.90 23.81
C ASP A 106 20.11 4.95 22.79
N LYS A 107 19.25 4.50 21.84
CA LYS A 107 18.69 5.35 20.78
C LYS A 107 17.19 5.52 20.94
N PRO A 108 16.65 6.70 20.56
CA PRO A 108 15.22 6.90 20.51
C PRO A 108 14.53 5.86 19.61
N LEU A 109 13.38 5.34 20.08
CA LEU A 109 12.52 4.44 19.34
C LEU A 109 11.26 5.19 18.88
N ILE A 110 10.91 5.05 17.62
CA ILE A 110 9.76 5.73 17.01
C ILE A 110 8.79 4.69 16.46
N ALA A 111 7.58 4.69 17.01
CA ALA A 111 6.49 3.86 16.50
C ALA A 111 5.74 4.61 15.39
N VAL A 112 5.55 3.95 14.25
CA VAL A 112 4.96 4.54 13.06
C VAL A 112 3.72 3.76 12.64
N ASN A 113 2.68 4.46 12.22
CA ASN A 113 1.53 3.83 11.57
C ASN A 113 1.88 3.51 10.11
N HIS A 114 1.62 2.27 9.67
CA HIS A 114 1.89 1.81 8.32
C HIS A 114 1.24 2.68 7.23
N LEU A 115 0.00 3.11 7.44
CA LEU A 115 -0.73 3.95 6.48
C LEU A 115 -0.18 5.38 6.44
N GLU A 116 0.30 5.90 7.56
CA GLU A 116 1.09 7.14 7.62
C GLU A 116 2.35 7.02 6.77
N GLY A 117 3.03 5.87 6.85
CA GLY A 117 4.17 5.56 5.99
C GLY A 117 3.84 5.71 4.51
N HIS A 118 2.76 5.12 4.03
CA HIS A 118 2.34 5.25 2.63
C HIS A 118 2.08 6.70 2.19
N ILE A 119 1.52 7.54 3.06
CA ILE A 119 1.34 8.98 2.77
C ILE A 119 2.70 9.66 2.67
N HIS A 120 3.61 9.37 3.60
CA HIS A 120 4.96 9.93 3.62
C HIS A 120 5.88 9.40 2.51
N ALA A 121 5.58 8.26 1.88
CA ALA A 121 6.28 7.80 0.69
C ALA A 121 6.17 8.79 -0.48
N VAL A 122 5.01 9.44 -0.63
CA VAL A 122 4.81 10.50 -1.64
C VAL A 122 5.66 11.72 -1.31
N LEU A 123 5.67 12.12 -0.05
CA LEU A 123 6.49 13.25 0.43
C LEU A 123 7.99 13.00 0.24
N LEU A 124 8.45 11.78 0.55
CA LEU A 124 9.84 11.39 0.34
C LEU A 124 10.22 11.49 -1.14
N GLU A 125 9.38 10.98 -2.04
CA GLU A 125 9.59 11.06 -3.49
C GLU A 125 9.69 12.51 -3.96
N GLU A 126 8.74 13.36 -3.55
CA GLU A 126 8.71 14.76 -3.98
C GLU A 126 9.90 15.55 -3.43
N ARG A 127 10.28 15.33 -2.18
CA ARG A 127 11.50 15.96 -1.59
C ARG A 127 12.77 15.54 -2.32
N GLN A 128 12.86 14.30 -2.77
CA GLN A 128 14.01 13.84 -3.58
C GLN A 128 14.05 14.51 -4.96
N LYS A 129 12.90 14.87 -5.53
CA LYS A 129 12.79 15.66 -6.76
C LYS A 129 13.05 17.16 -6.55
N GLY A 130 13.23 17.60 -5.30
CA GLY A 130 13.40 19.01 -4.93
C GLY A 130 12.09 19.78 -4.80
N ASN A 131 10.96 19.10 -4.84
CA ASN A 131 9.65 19.71 -4.61
C ASN A 131 9.36 19.76 -3.11
N HIS A 132 9.50 20.95 -2.53
CA HIS A 132 9.27 21.22 -1.10
C HIS A 132 8.01 22.05 -0.82
N GLU A 133 7.37 22.54 -1.89
CA GLU A 133 6.23 23.48 -1.81
C GLU A 133 4.91 22.77 -2.12
N LEU A 134 4.59 21.74 -1.35
CA LEU A 134 3.31 21.06 -1.47
C LEU A 134 2.21 21.84 -0.72
N ILE A 135 1.04 21.95 -1.35
CA ILE A 135 -0.10 22.68 -0.77
C ILE A 135 -0.94 21.71 0.05
N PHE A 136 -1.12 22.04 1.32
CA PHE A 136 -1.96 21.30 2.27
C PHE A 136 -3.26 22.05 2.58
N PRO A 137 -4.34 21.35 2.96
CA PRO A 137 -4.46 19.91 3.15
C PRO A 137 -4.43 19.12 1.83
N VAL A 138 -4.00 17.85 1.89
CA VAL A 138 -4.04 16.94 0.75
C VAL A 138 -5.06 15.82 1.00
N LEU A 139 -5.66 15.31 -0.07
CA LEU A 139 -6.44 14.08 -0.03
C LEU A 139 -5.54 12.93 -0.47
N ALA A 140 -5.27 12.02 0.46
CA ALA A 140 -4.43 10.85 0.21
C ALA A 140 -5.29 9.59 0.00
N LEU A 141 -5.21 9.00 -1.19
CA LEU A 141 -5.70 7.65 -1.46
C LEU A 141 -4.57 6.66 -1.16
N VAL A 142 -4.73 5.86 -0.10
CA VAL A 142 -3.85 4.73 0.21
C VAL A 142 -4.54 3.46 -0.27
N VAL A 143 -3.99 2.83 -1.32
CA VAL A 143 -4.59 1.67 -1.98
C VAL A 143 -3.57 0.55 -2.16
N SER A 144 -3.73 -0.54 -1.40
CA SER A 144 -2.80 -1.68 -1.35
C SER A 144 -3.53 -3.03 -1.33
N GLY A 145 -2.79 -4.11 -1.10
CA GLY A 145 -3.36 -5.45 -0.91
C GLY A 145 -4.35 -5.53 0.24
N GLY A 146 -4.04 -4.88 1.36
CA GLY A 146 -4.88 -4.93 2.58
C GLY A 146 -5.71 -3.66 2.83
N HIS A 147 -5.45 -2.57 2.14
CA HIS A 147 -6.06 -1.28 2.47
C HIS A 147 -6.60 -0.55 1.25
N THR A 148 -7.75 0.11 1.42
CA THR A 148 -8.30 1.10 0.50
C THR A 148 -8.93 2.19 1.34
N HIS A 149 -8.20 3.31 1.52
CA HIS A 149 -8.56 4.38 2.44
C HIS A 149 -8.36 5.74 1.78
N LEU A 150 -9.20 6.69 2.16
CA LEU A 150 -9.05 8.12 1.88
C LEU A 150 -8.78 8.86 3.18
N TYR A 151 -7.70 9.62 3.21
CA TYR A 151 -7.31 10.45 4.33
C TYR A 151 -7.19 11.92 3.91
N LEU A 152 -7.76 12.81 4.69
CA LEU A 152 -7.31 14.20 4.70
C LEU A 152 -6.04 14.26 5.54
N ALA A 153 -4.93 14.68 4.94
CA ALA A 153 -3.68 14.89 5.65
C ALA A 153 -3.33 16.37 5.68
N GLN A 154 -3.05 16.86 6.87
CA GLN A 154 -2.70 18.27 7.12
C GLN A 154 -1.37 18.33 7.85
N GLN A 155 -0.57 19.32 7.47
CA GLN A 155 0.68 19.65 8.15
C GLN A 155 0.55 21.03 8.80
N LYS A 156 0.92 21.12 10.07
CA LYS A 156 0.97 22.39 10.80
C LYS A 156 2.30 22.46 11.57
N GLY A 157 3.27 23.15 11.02
CA GLY A 157 4.65 23.06 11.48
C GLY A 157 5.17 21.63 11.27
N GLU A 158 5.71 21.01 12.29
CA GLU A 158 6.15 19.61 12.25
C GLU A 158 5.03 18.62 12.61
N ALA A 159 3.91 19.08 13.09
CA ALA A 159 2.80 18.23 13.48
C ALA A 159 1.93 17.85 12.28
N TRP A 160 1.55 16.57 12.24
CA TRP A 160 0.66 16.01 11.22
C TRP A 160 -0.66 15.59 11.84
N SER A 161 -1.73 15.75 11.08
CA SER A 161 -3.04 15.24 11.44
C SER A 161 -3.67 14.53 10.25
N TYR A 162 -4.40 13.45 10.54
CA TYR A 162 -5.03 12.59 9.56
C TYR A 162 -6.49 12.36 9.93
N GLU A 163 -7.38 12.57 8.97
CA GLU A 163 -8.80 12.28 9.11
C GLU A 163 -9.21 11.25 8.06
N ASN A 164 -9.76 10.12 8.48
CA ASN A 164 -10.27 9.13 7.55
C ASN A 164 -11.64 9.54 7.01
N VAL A 165 -11.71 9.91 5.74
CA VAL A 165 -12.92 10.37 5.05
C VAL A 165 -13.56 9.33 4.15
N GLY A 166 -12.90 8.18 3.98
CA GLY A 166 -13.41 7.04 3.24
C GLY A 166 -12.56 5.80 3.44
N ARG A 167 -13.19 4.62 3.39
CA ARG A 167 -12.49 3.33 3.45
C ARG A 167 -13.29 2.24 2.76
N THR A 168 -12.63 1.14 2.42
CA THR A 168 -13.38 -0.04 2.02
C THR A 168 -14.15 -0.62 3.21
N ARG A 169 -15.34 -1.14 2.93
CA ARG A 169 -16.21 -1.81 3.92
C ARG A 169 -16.08 -3.32 3.90
N ASP A 170 -15.36 -3.82 2.92
CA ASP A 170 -15.12 -5.25 2.70
C ASP A 170 -13.70 -5.46 2.13
N ASP A 171 -13.56 -6.10 0.98
CA ASP A 171 -12.26 -6.35 0.35
C ASP A 171 -11.55 -5.04 -0.02
N ALA A 172 -10.24 -4.99 0.17
CA ALA A 172 -9.42 -3.94 -0.41
C ALA A 172 -9.32 -4.12 -1.94
N ALA A 173 -9.01 -3.03 -2.66
CA ALA A 173 -8.88 -3.10 -4.12
C ALA A 173 -7.80 -4.10 -4.55
N GLY A 174 -6.62 -4.09 -3.92
CA GLY A 174 -5.55 -5.06 -4.22
C GLY A 174 -5.95 -6.50 -3.91
N GLU A 175 -6.67 -6.74 -2.81
CA GLU A 175 -7.24 -8.05 -2.51
C GLU A 175 -8.23 -8.52 -3.59
N ALA A 176 -9.02 -7.60 -4.16
CA ALA A 176 -9.91 -7.92 -5.28
C ALA A 176 -9.12 -8.35 -6.54
N PHE A 177 -8.00 -7.68 -6.84
CA PHE A 177 -7.09 -8.09 -7.92
C PHE A 177 -6.56 -9.51 -7.70
N ASP A 178 -6.07 -9.82 -6.51
CA ASP A 178 -5.52 -11.14 -6.18
C ASP A 178 -6.58 -12.24 -6.24
N LYS A 179 -7.78 -11.98 -5.70
CA LYS A 179 -8.91 -12.92 -5.75
C LYS A 179 -9.37 -13.22 -7.16
N VAL A 180 -9.43 -12.20 -8.03
CA VAL A 180 -9.82 -12.37 -9.44
C VAL A 180 -8.72 -13.09 -10.23
N ALA A 181 -7.47 -12.74 -10.03
CA ALA A 181 -6.35 -13.45 -10.67
C ALA A 181 -6.34 -14.93 -10.29
N LYS A 182 -6.51 -15.25 -9.01
CA LYS A 182 -6.61 -16.64 -8.52
C LYS A 182 -7.81 -17.38 -9.14
N LEU A 183 -8.96 -16.72 -9.23
CA LEU A 183 -10.17 -17.27 -9.88
C LEU A 183 -9.92 -17.61 -11.35
N LEU A 184 -9.23 -16.72 -12.08
CA LEU A 184 -8.93 -16.88 -13.50
C LEU A 184 -7.69 -17.77 -13.77
N GLY A 185 -7.06 -18.37 -12.76
CA GLY A 185 -5.90 -19.24 -12.92
C GLY A 185 -4.62 -18.49 -13.28
N LEU A 186 -4.51 -17.20 -12.96
CA LEU A 186 -3.36 -16.34 -13.29
C LEU A 186 -2.27 -16.31 -12.18
N GLY A 187 -2.54 -16.92 -11.03
CA GLY A 187 -1.58 -17.03 -9.92
C GLY A 187 -1.57 -15.82 -8.98
N TYR A 188 -0.45 -15.66 -8.26
CA TYR A 188 -0.22 -14.62 -7.25
C TYR A 188 1.21 -14.05 -7.39
N PRO A 189 1.42 -12.73 -7.21
CA PRO A 189 0.43 -11.68 -6.96
C PRO A 189 -0.38 -11.34 -8.22
N GLY A 190 -1.69 -11.08 -8.04
CA GLY A 190 -2.62 -10.87 -9.15
C GLY A 190 -2.51 -9.49 -9.78
N GLY A 191 -2.32 -8.44 -8.98
CA GLY A 191 -2.27 -7.06 -9.43
C GLY A 191 -1.32 -6.83 -10.62
N PRO A 192 -0.02 -7.14 -10.50
CA PRO A 192 0.94 -6.95 -11.59
C PRO A 192 0.68 -7.79 -12.84
N VAL A 193 0.05 -8.94 -12.69
CA VAL A 193 -0.31 -9.82 -13.84
C VAL A 193 -1.50 -9.22 -14.58
N ILE A 194 -2.55 -8.84 -13.86
CA ILE A 194 -3.75 -8.22 -14.42
C ILE A 194 -3.38 -6.90 -15.12
N ASP A 195 -2.55 -6.05 -14.51
CA ASP A 195 -2.11 -4.77 -15.10
C ASP A 195 -1.46 -4.96 -16.48
N ARG A 196 -0.58 -5.96 -16.62
CA ARG A 196 0.06 -6.26 -17.91
C ARG A 196 -0.90 -6.86 -18.93
N LEU A 197 -1.79 -7.77 -18.51
CA LEU A 197 -2.73 -8.44 -19.42
C LEU A 197 -3.86 -7.52 -19.88
N SER A 198 -4.28 -6.57 -19.05
CA SER A 198 -5.38 -5.65 -19.37
C SER A 198 -5.14 -4.82 -20.64
N THR A 199 -3.87 -4.52 -20.95
CA THR A 199 -3.46 -3.79 -22.14
C THR A 199 -3.73 -4.55 -23.46
N HIS A 200 -4.01 -5.85 -23.37
CA HIS A 200 -4.28 -6.74 -24.51
C HIS A 200 -5.78 -7.07 -24.68
N GLY A 201 -6.64 -6.57 -23.78
CA GLY A 201 -8.11 -6.76 -23.82
C GLY A 201 -8.86 -5.49 -24.18
N ASP A 202 -10.18 -5.63 -24.35
CA ASP A 202 -11.11 -4.51 -24.48
C ASP A 202 -11.67 -4.16 -23.09
N PRO A 203 -11.41 -2.97 -22.53
CA PRO A 203 -11.89 -2.57 -21.21
C PRO A 203 -13.42 -2.36 -21.15
N LYS A 204 -14.11 -2.33 -22.28
CA LYS A 204 -15.57 -2.15 -22.38
C LYS A 204 -16.33 -3.42 -22.73
N ALA A 205 -15.65 -4.55 -22.92
CA ALA A 205 -16.27 -5.81 -23.33
C ALA A 205 -17.22 -6.39 -22.27
N VAL A 206 -16.97 -6.14 -20.99
CA VAL A 206 -17.80 -6.61 -19.87
C VAL A 206 -18.12 -5.45 -18.94
N GLN A 207 -19.40 -5.25 -18.64
CA GLN A 207 -19.81 -4.21 -17.69
C GLN A 207 -19.95 -4.78 -16.28
N PHE A 208 -19.21 -4.21 -15.34
CA PHE A 208 -19.32 -4.52 -13.92
C PHE A 208 -20.04 -3.39 -13.19
N ALA A 209 -21.18 -3.71 -12.56
CA ALA A 209 -21.84 -2.79 -11.66
C ALA A 209 -21.10 -2.83 -10.30
N LEU A 210 -20.42 -1.73 -9.94
CA LEU A 210 -19.84 -1.59 -8.62
C LEU A 210 -20.89 -1.15 -7.60
N SER A 211 -20.74 -1.64 -6.37
CA SER A 211 -21.71 -1.40 -5.30
C SER A 211 -21.80 0.07 -4.93
N GLN A 212 -22.98 0.66 -5.08
CA GLN A 212 -23.28 1.96 -4.48
C GLN A 212 -23.62 1.75 -2.99
N ILE A 213 -22.82 2.34 -2.12
CA ILE A 213 -23.03 2.26 -0.68
C ILE A 213 -24.10 3.28 -0.29
N LYS A 214 -25.29 2.79 0.05
CA LYS A 214 -26.47 3.62 0.36
C LYS A 214 -26.62 3.91 1.86
N HIS A 215 -25.88 3.22 2.74
CA HIS A 215 -26.08 3.33 4.18
C HIS A 215 -24.81 3.81 4.90
N PRO A 216 -24.93 4.64 5.95
CA PRO A 216 -23.79 5.03 6.79
C PRO A 216 -23.08 3.82 7.38
N ASP A 217 -21.77 3.95 7.62
CA ASP A 217 -21.01 2.91 8.30
C ASP A 217 -21.44 2.79 9.77
N ARG A 218 -22.09 1.68 10.12
CA ARG A 218 -22.57 1.40 11.49
C ARG A 218 -21.43 1.19 12.49
N ASN A 219 -20.25 0.86 12.01
CA ASN A 219 -19.08 0.61 12.85
C ASN A 219 -18.24 1.88 13.05
N HIS A 220 -18.59 2.98 12.41
CA HIS A 220 -17.90 4.23 12.60
C HIS A 220 -18.39 4.93 13.87
N ARG A 221 -17.70 4.66 15.00
CA ARG A 221 -17.94 5.32 16.30
C ARG A 221 -17.11 6.60 16.47
N GLY A 222 -16.77 7.29 15.38
CA GLY A 222 -16.09 8.59 15.43
C GLY A 222 -17.03 9.70 15.93
N LYS A 223 -16.50 10.67 16.68
CA LYS A 223 -17.23 11.90 17.02
C LYS A 223 -17.65 12.56 15.70
N LYS A 224 -18.90 12.97 15.59
CA LYS A 224 -19.38 13.87 14.54
C LYS A 224 -18.61 15.19 14.62
N SER A 225 -17.48 15.27 13.97
CA SER A 225 -16.75 16.54 13.84
C SER A 225 -17.14 17.29 12.56
N ASP A 226 -17.79 16.59 11.62
CA ASP A 226 -18.14 17.14 10.31
C ASP A 226 -19.39 16.44 9.77
N ASP A 227 -20.35 17.20 9.27
CA ASP A 227 -21.59 16.69 8.64
C ASP A 227 -21.35 16.25 7.17
N ARG A 228 -20.14 16.40 6.65
CA ARG A 228 -19.80 16.02 5.27
C ARG A 228 -19.87 14.51 5.08
N PRO A 229 -20.42 14.03 3.94
CA PRO A 229 -20.58 12.61 3.69
C PRO A 229 -19.23 11.91 3.47
N ARG A 230 -19.08 10.72 4.05
CA ARG A 230 -17.95 9.83 3.78
C ARG A 230 -18.06 9.24 2.38
N VAL A 231 -16.89 8.95 1.79
CA VAL A 231 -16.78 8.31 0.47
C VAL A 231 -16.13 6.93 0.64
N ASP A 232 -16.96 5.92 0.89
CA ASP A 232 -16.50 4.57 1.14
C ASP A 232 -16.48 3.70 -0.14
N PHE A 233 -15.67 2.63 -0.10
CA PHE A 233 -15.49 1.65 -1.19
C PHE A 233 -16.09 0.29 -0.82
N SER A 234 -16.32 -0.58 -1.83
CA SER A 234 -16.74 -1.96 -1.65
C SER A 234 -16.39 -2.76 -2.90
N TYR A 235 -15.60 -3.83 -2.75
CA TYR A 235 -15.11 -4.64 -3.86
C TYR A 235 -15.43 -6.14 -3.75
N SER A 236 -16.03 -6.61 -2.66
CA SER A 236 -16.39 -8.03 -2.51
C SER A 236 -17.38 -8.52 -3.57
N GLY A 237 -18.24 -7.63 -4.05
CA GLY A 237 -19.24 -7.93 -5.09
C GLY A 237 -18.65 -8.21 -6.47
N ILE A 238 -17.52 -7.59 -6.81
CA ILE A 238 -16.93 -7.72 -8.16
C ILE A 238 -16.36 -9.13 -8.40
N LYS A 239 -15.78 -9.77 -7.36
CA LYS A 239 -15.35 -11.17 -7.44
C LYS A 239 -16.52 -12.09 -7.80
N THR A 240 -17.69 -11.87 -7.18
CA THR A 240 -18.91 -12.64 -7.46
C THR A 240 -19.42 -12.38 -8.88
N ALA A 241 -19.32 -11.15 -9.38
CA ALA A 241 -19.68 -10.81 -10.75
C ALA A 241 -18.76 -11.51 -11.77
N VAL A 242 -17.44 -11.52 -11.52
CA VAL A 242 -16.48 -12.27 -12.35
C VAL A 242 -16.75 -13.77 -12.30
N LEU A 243 -17.05 -14.34 -11.12
CA LEU A 243 -17.40 -15.76 -11.00
C LEU A 243 -18.63 -16.12 -11.82
N ARG A 244 -19.70 -15.31 -11.76
CA ARG A 244 -20.90 -15.50 -12.59
C ARG A 244 -20.58 -15.44 -14.08
N TYR A 245 -19.74 -14.49 -14.48
CA TYR A 245 -19.31 -14.39 -15.88
C TYR A 245 -18.57 -15.68 -16.32
N VAL A 246 -17.64 -16.16 -15.53
CA VAL A 246 -16.91 -17.43 -15.77
C VAL A 246 -17.88 -18.62 -15.93
N GLU A 247 -18.90 -18.70 -15.09
CA GLU A 247 -19.90 -19.78 -15.12
C GLU A 247 -20.81 -19.70 -16.34
N THR A 248 -21.33 -18.51 -16.64
CA THR A 248 -22.26 -18.31 -17.75
C THR A 248 -21.62 -18.44 -19.13
N HIS A 249 -20.28 -18.26 -19.20
CA HIS A 249 -19.51 -18.34 -20.44
C HIS A 249 -18.65 -19.61 -20.55
N ASN A 250 -18.88 -20.59 -19.67
CA ASN A 250 -18.22 -21.92 -19.70
C ASN A 250 -16.68 -21.86 -19.67
N MET A 251 -16.07 -20.90 -18.92
CA MET A 251 -14.62 -20.68 -18.93
C MET A 251 -13.84 -21.65 -18.02
N LYS A 252 -14.49 -22.56 -17.30
CA LYS A 252 -13.85 -23.42 -16.28
C LYS A 252 -12.73 -24.28 -16.83
N GLU A 253 -12.93 -24.91 -17.99
CA GLU A 253 -11.91 -25.76 -18.62
C GLU A 253 -10.67 -24.96 -19.04
N ALA A 254 -10.88 -23.79 -19.66
CA ALA A 254 -9.78 -22.91 -20.07
C ALA A 254 -8.97 -22.39 -18.86
N ILE A 255 -9.66 -22.07 -17.76
CA ILE A 255 -9.02 -21.64 -16.49
C ILE A 255 -8.17 -22.78 -15.92
N GLU A 256 -8.69 -24.01 -15.90
CA GLU A 256 -7.94 -25.16 -15.35
C GLU A 256 -6.74 -25.52 -16.21
N ALA A 257 -6.87 -25.48 -17.55
CA ALA A 257 -5.77 -25.67 -18.49
C ALA A 257 -4.67 -24.62 -18.27
N ARG A 258 -5.06 -23.34 -18.16
CA ARG A 258 -4.15 -22.22 -17.85
C ARG A 258 -3.41 -22.42 -16.54
N ARG A 259 -4.14 -22.78 -15.47
CA ARG A 259 -3.56 -23.03 -14.15
C ARG A 259 -2.49 -24.10 -14.21
N LYS A 260 -2.78 -25.21 -14.90
CA LYS A 260 -1.82 -26.31 -15.07
C LYS A 260 -0.60 -25.89 -15.90
N ALA A 261 -0.80 -25.19 -17.00
CA ALA A 261 0.28 -24.71 -17.86
C ALA A 261 1.21 -23.74 -17.13
N LEU A 262 0.67 -22.72 -16.47
CA LEU A 262 1.46 -21.73 -15.74
C LEU A 262 2.17 -22.31 -14.51
N ALA A 263 1.61 -23.34 -13.86
CA ALA A 263 2.24 -24.01 -12.73
C ALA A 263 3.53 -24.77 -13.11
N GLN A 264 3.75 -25.07 -14.39
CA GLN A 264 4.99 -25.69 -14.87
C GLN A 264 6.11 -24.67 -15.11
N ILE A 265 5.83 -23.38 -15.03
CA ILE A 265 6.78 -22.31 -15.31
C ILE A 265 7.16 -21.63 -14.00
N ALA A 266 8.42 -21.74 -13.58
CA ALA A 266 8.87 -21.20 -12.29
C ALA A 266 8.68 -19.68 -12.16
N LYS A 267 8.86 -18.92 -13.25
CA LYS A 267 8.67 -17.47 -13.31
C LYS A 267 8.01 -17.10 -14.64
N PRO A 268 6.67 -17.19 -14.75
CA PRO A 268 5.97 -16.87 -15.98
C PRO A 268 6.19 -15.41 -16.41
N LYS A 269 6.51 -15.22 -17.69
CA LYS A 269 6.62 -13.91 -18.35
C LYS A 269 5.29 -13.54 -19.01
N LEU A 270 5.21 -12.32 -19.54
CA LEU A 270 4.01 -11.85 -20.21
C LEU A 270 3.59 -12.77 -21.39
N GLU A 271 4.57 -13.23 -22.17
CA GLU A 271 4.35 -14.11 -23.32
C GLU A 271 3.71 -15.45 -22.90
N ASP A 272 4.12 -15.98 -21.74
CA ASP A 272 3.56 -17.22 -21.19
C ASP A 272 2.09 -17.05 -20.79
N TYR A 273 1.75 -15.91 -20.21
CA TYR A 273 0.35 -15.57 -19.90
C TYR A 273 -0.47 -15.39 -21.17
N LEU A 274 0.03 -14.63 -22.15
CA LEU A 274 -0.66 -14.38 -23.41
C LEU A 274 -0.91 -15.66 -24.20
N ALA A 275 0.05 -16.58 -24.22
CA ALA A 275 -0.09 -17.88 -24.87
C ALA A 275 -1.18 -18.77 -24.22
N ASN A 276 -1.54 -18.51 -22.96
CA ASN A 276 -2.51 -19.27 -22.20
C ASN A 276 -3.83 -18.51 -21.93
N CYS A 277 -3.98 -17.29 -22.45
CA CYS A 277 -5.19 -16.47 -22.31
C CYS A 277 -5.85 -16.24 -23.67
N ASP A 278 -7.07 -16.69 -23.81
CA ASP A 278 -7.91 -16.34 -24.97
C ASP A 278 -8.38 -14.87 -24.92
N LYS A 279 -8.94 -14.40 -26.01
CA LYS A 279 -9.44 -13.01 -26.13
C LYS A 279 -10.52 -12.70 -25.10
N GLN A 280 -11.36 -13.68 -24.78
CA GLN A 280 -12.41 -13.54 -23.78
C GLN A 280 -11.83 -13.29 -22.39
N THR A 281 -10.81 -14.04 -22.00
CA THR A 281 -10.09 -13.82 -20.73
C THR A 281 -9.41 -12.45 -20.67
N LEU A 282 -8.74 -12.04 -21.76
CA LEU A 282 -8.08 -10.74 -21.84
C LEU A 282 -9.10 -9.59 -21.73
N ASN A 283 -10.23 -9.70 -22.40
CA ASN A 283 -11.33 -8.73 -22.31
C ASN A 283 -11.91 -8.65 -20.88
N LEU A 284 -12.12 -9.80 -20.24
CA LEU A 284 -12.62 -9.87 -18.86
C LEU A 284 -11.65 -9.19 -17.87
N VAL A 285 -10.35 -9.46 -18.03
CA VAL A 285 -9.28 -8.86 -17.21
C VAL A 285 -9.22 -7.34 -17.41
N ALA A 286 -9.26 -6.87 -18.66
CA ALA A 286 -9.24 -5.45 -18.98
C ALA A 286 -10.47 -4.72 -18.42
N SER A 287 -11.66 -5.29 -18.60
CA SER A 287 -12.91 -4.70 -18.08
C SER A 287 -12.96 -4.69 -16.55
N PHE A 288 -12.44 -5.73 -15.90
CA PHE A 288 -12.31 -5.78 -14.44
C PHE A 288 -11.40 -4.65 -13.91
N GLN A 289 -10.17 -4.54 -14.46
CA GLN A 289 -9.23 -3.48 -14.05
C GLN A 289 -9.82 -2.09 -14.27
N CYS A 290 -10.37 -1.85 -15.47
CA CYS A 290 -11.03 -0.59 -15.81
C CYS A 290 -12.08 -0.19 -14.77
N SER A 291 -12.95 -1.13 -14.37
CA SER A 291 -14.02 -0.86 -13.39
C SER A 291 -13.49 -0.49 -12.01
N ILE A 292 -12.44 -1.19 -11.52
CA ILE A 292 -11.81 -0.84 -10.23
C ILE A 292 -11.15 0.54 -10.29
N VAL A 293 -10.40 0.81 -11.36
CA VAL A 293 -9.69 2.08 -11.53
C VAL A 293 -10.67 3.25 -11.63
N GLU A 294 -11.77 3.08 -12.39
CA GLU A 294 -12.81 4.10 -12.50
C GLU A 294 -13.49 4.41 -11.16
N ASP A 295 -13.79 3.38 -10.36
CA ASP A 295 -14.40 3.57 -9.03
C ASP A 295 -13.45 4.29 -8.07
N LEU A 296 -12.18 3.87 -8.02
CA LEU A 296 -11.16 4.51 -7.19
C LEU A 296 -11.02 5.99 -7.56
N MET A 297 -10.90 6.29 -8.84
CA MET A 297 -10.76 7.66 -9.35
C MET A 297 -12.01 8.50 -9.08
N ALA A 298 -13.20 8.01 -9.47
CA ALA A 298 -14.45 8.75 -9.32
C ALA A 298 -14.75 9.08 -7.86
N LYS A 299 -14.52 8.15 -6.95
CA LYS A 299 -14.72 8.36 -5.51
C LYS A 299 -13.67 9.29 -4.92
N THR A 300 -12.41 9.19 -5.33
CA THR A 300 -11.36 10.11 -4.86
C THR A 300 -11.65 11.54 -5.30
N LEU A 301 -12.01 11.76 -6.57
CA LEU A 301 -12.37 13.10 -7.07
C LEU A 301 -13.67 13.63 -6.44
N THR A 302 -14.61 12.75 -6.12
CA THR A 302 -15.81 13.13 -5.37
C THR A 302 -15.46 13.58 -3.97
N ALA A 303 -14.59 12.86 -3.26
CA ALA A 303 -14.09 13.26 -1.96
C ALA A 303 -13.32 14.59 -2.03
N ALA A 304 -12.46 14.78 -3.01
CA ALA A 304 -11.73 16.03 -3.21
C ALA A 304 -12.69 17.24 -3.32
N ARG A 305 -13.78 17.09 -4.06
CA ARG A 305 -14.82 18.14 -4.18
C ARG A 305 -15.60 18.37 -2.89
N ILE A 306 -16.00 17.29 -2.18
CA ILE A 306 -16.74 17.39 -0.90
C ILE A 306 -15.91 18.12 0.16
N TYR A 307 -14.61 17.86 0.19
CA TYR A 307 -13.71 18.38 1.21
C TYR A 307 -12.94 19.63 0.77
N ASP A 308 -13.20 20.13 -0.45
CA ASP A 308 -12.54 21.30 -1.05
C ASP A 308 -11.01 21.17 -1.06
N ILE A 309 -10.53 20.06 -1.58
CA ILE A 309 -9.10 19.72 -1.65
C ILE A 309 -8.60 19.87 -3.07
N ALA A 310 -7.48 20.59 -3.20
CA ALA A 310 -6.86 20.87 -4.49
C ALA A 310 -5.60 20.01 -4.78
N THR A 311 -5.18 19.13 -3.88
CA THR A 311 -3.96 18.32 -4.04
C THR A 311 -4.25 16.85 -3.72
N LEU A 312 -3.85 15.95 -4.61
CA LEU A 312 -4.05 14.52 -4.45
C LEU A 312 -2.70 13.79 -4.23
N PHE A 313 -2.69 12.87 -3.26
CA PHE A 313 -1.66 11.84 -3.12
C PHE A 313 -2.28 10.47 -3.41
N VAL A 314 -1.59 9.63 -4.18
CA VAL A 314 -2.03 8.26 -4.46
C VAL A 314 -0.87 7.32 -4.18
N SER A 315 -1.01 6.43 -3.19
CA SER A 315 0.06 5.56 -2.71
C SER A 315 -0.45 4.15 -2.38
N GLY A 316 0.48 3.25 -2.01
CA GLY A 316 0.20 1.84 -1.81
C GLY A 316 0.47 1.00 -3.05
N GLY A 317 0.53 -0.33 -2.90
CA GLY A 317 0.94 -1.24 -3.98
C GLY A 317 0.12 -1.13 -5.27
N VAL A 318 -1.20 -0.88 -5.16
CA VAL A 318 -2.08 -0.68 -6.32
C VAL A 318 -1.79 0.64 -7.04
N ALA A 319 -1.20 1.64 -6.38
CA ALA A 319 -0.75 2.87 -7.03
C ALA A 319 0.41 2.66 -8.02
N ALA A 320 1.01 1.48 -8.08
CA ALA A 320 1.97 1.08 -9.12
C ALA A 320 1.31 0.69 -10.45
N ASN A 321 -0.03 0.45 -10.46
CA ASN A 321 -0.80 0.10 -11.65
C ASN A 321 -0.73 1.20 -12.71
N ALA A 322 -0.42 0.83 -13.95
CA ALA A 322 -0.16 1.79 -15.03
C ALA A 322 -1.43 2.55 -15.46
N GLU A 323 -2.55 1.85 -15.60
CA GLU A 323 -3.82 2.46 -15.99
C GLU A 323 -4.32 3.43 -14.91
N LEU A 324 -4.19 3.05 -13.61
CA LEU A 324 -4.57 3.92 -12.51
C LEU A 324 -3.79 5.23 -12.54
N ARG A 325 -2.47 5.18 -12.67
CA ARG A 325 -1.64 6.39 -12.77
C ARG A 325 -2.06 7.27 -13.93
N GLN A 326 -2.12 6.71 -15.13
CA GLN A 326 -2.48 7.45 -16.35
C GLN A 326 -3.84 8.14 -16.20
N ARG A 327 -4.85 7.44 -15.70
CA ARG A 327 -6.20 8.01 -15.54
C ARG A 327 -6.27 9.09 -14.46
N PHE A 328 -5.58 8.90 -13.34
CA PHE A 328 -5.51 9.95 -12.31
C PHE A 328 -4.76 11.19 -12.83
N GLU A 329 -3.64 11.04 -13.51
CA GLU A 329 -2.89 12.14 -14.11
C GLU A 329 -3.75 12.92 -15.11
N GLN A 330 -4.48 12.21 -15.97
CA GLN A 330 -5.38 12.85 -16.94
C GLN A 330 -6.51 13.59 -16.25
N ALA A 331 -7.25 12.93 -15.35
CA ALA A 331 -8.39 13.52 -14.67
C ALA A 331 -8.00 14.69 -13.74
N ALA A 332 -6.83 14.61 -13.13
CA ALA A 332 -6.27 15.68 -12.32
C ALA A 332 -5.89 16.90 -13.18
N ALA A 333 -5.23 16.67 -14.32
CA ALA A 333 -4.88 17.73 -15.27
C ALA A 333 -6.13 18.46 -15.81
N GLU A 334 -7.20 17.73 -16.15
CA GLU A 334 -8.48 18.31 -16.60
C GLU A 334 -9.13 19.20 -15.54
N GLN A 335 -8.87 18.97 -14.25
CA GLN A 335 -9.41 19.75 -13.14
C GLN A 335 -8.42 20.78 -12.58
N GLY A 336 -7.22 20.90 -13.15
CA GLY A 336 -6.16 21.78 -12.65
C GLY A 336 -5.64 21.37 -11.27
N MET A 337 -5.77 20.09 -10.90
CA MET A 337 -5.45 19.55 -9.60
C MET A 337 -4.16 18.72 -9.67
N PRO A 338 -3.07 19.08 -8.97
CA PRO A 338 -1.87 18.25 -8.95
C PRO A 338 -2.12 16.91 -8.26
N VAL A 339 -1.60 15.84 -8.86
CA VAL A 339 -1.58 14.49 -8.30
C VAL A 339 -0.14 14.00 -8.18
N TYR A 340 0.20 13.43 -7.02
CA TYR A 340 1.53 12.95 -6.71
C TYR A 340 1.50 11.47 -6.36
N PHE A 341 2.49 10.75 -6.91
CA PHE A 341 2.69 9.33 -6.68
C PHE A 341 4.12 9.08 -6.21
N PRO A 342 4.35 8.12 -5.33
CA PRO A 342 5.70 7.63 -5.12
C PRO A 342 6.16 6.84 -6.35
N SER A 343 7.47 6.71 -6.55
CA SER A 343 8.02 5.77 -7.53
C SER A 343 7.57 4.33 -7.23
N ARG A 344 7.60 3.47 -8.24
CA ARG A 344 7.14 2.07 -8.06
C ARG A 344 7.82 1.35 -6.89
N PRO A 345 9.14 1.47 -6.65
CA PRO A 345 9.79 0.87 -5.49
C PRO A 345 9.33 1.43 -4.12
N LEU A 346 8.83 2.66 -4.08
CA LEU A 346 8.29 3.29 -2.87
C LEU A 346 6.76 3.13 -2.74
N SER A 347 6.08 2.60 -3.76
CA SER A 347 4.63 2.36 -3.73
C SER A 347 4.26 1.10 -2.93
N THR A 348 5.08 0.04 -3.01
CA THR A 348 4.90 -1.19 -2.22
C THR A 348 5.46 -1.02 -0.82
N ASP A 349 5.19 -1.98 0.07
CA ASP A 349 5.67 -1.94 1.45
C ASP A 349 7.19 -1.90 1.49
N ASN A 350 7.71 -0.89 2.20
CA ASN A 350 9.14 -0.63 2.30
C ASN A 350 9.46 0.18 3.58
N ALA A 351 10.70 0.13 4.03
CA ALA A 351 11.07 0.81 5.27
C ALA A 351 11.40 2.31 5.07
N ALA A 352 11.65 2.76 3.83
CA ALA A 352 11.93 4.18 3.57
C ALA A 352 10.70 5.05 3.88
N MET A 353 9.49 4.56 3.60
CA MET A 353 8.23 5.23 3.94
C MET A 353 8.06 5.39 5.46
N ILE A 354 8.50 4.38 6.23
CA ILE A 354 8.44 4.39 7.69
C ILE A 354 9.46 5.39 8.26
N ALA A 355 10.68 5.43 7.70
CA ALA A 355 11.69 6.42 8.09
C ALA A 355 11.24 7.86 7.78
N ALA A 356 10.59 8.08 6.63
CA ALA A 356 10.06 9.38 6.25
C ALA A 356 8.96 9.86 7.21
N ALA A 357 8.05 8.97 7.59
CA ALA A 357 6.99 9.26 8.57
C ALA A 357 7.53 9.42 10.01
N ALA A 358 8.63 8.77 10.33
CA ALA A 358 9.28 8.91 11.64
C ALA A 358 9.98 10.26 11.84
N TYR A 359 10.40 10.93 10.76
CA TYR A 359 11.19 12.15 10.89
C TYR A 359 10.46 13.31 11.60
N PRO A 360 9.20 13.65 11.27
CA PRO A 360 8.45 14.65 12.04
C PRO A 360 8.32 14.29 13.53
N LYS A 361 8.12 13.00 13.83
CA LYS A 361 8.06 12.51 15.22
C LYS A 361 9.41 12.66 15.94
N PHE A 362 10.50 12.45 15.22
CA PHE A 362 11.85 12.69 15.76
C PHE A 362 12.03 14.17 16.14
N LEU A 363 11.63 15.10 15.27
CA LEU A 363 11.75 16.53 15.52
C LEU A 363 10.89 17.00 16.71
N THR A 364 9.72 16.43 16.88
CA THR A 364 8.82 16.72 18.01
C THR A 364 9.11 15.90 19.26
N ARG A 365 10.11 14.99 19.20
CA ARG A 365 10.47 14.04 20.27
C ARG A 365 9.31 13.12 20.70
N ASP A 366 8.45 12.77 19.75
CA ASP A 366 7.38 11.78 19.94
C ASP A 366 7.99 10.36 19.88
N PHE A 367 8.66 9.98 20.99
CA PHE A 367 9.36 8.72 21.14
C PHE A 367 8.49 7.69 21.87
N ALA A 368 8.52 6.47 21.37
CA ALA A 368 7.79 5.37 21.97
C ALA A 368 8.53 4.78 23.17
N ALA A 369 7.82 4.50 24.24
CA ALA A 369 8.33 3.70 25.34
C ALA A 369 8.54 2.23 24.92
N LEU A 370 9.40 1.49 25.63
CA LEU A 370 9.69 0.10 25.26
C LEU A 370 8.55 -0.90 25.56
N ASP A 371 7.49 -0.47 26.20
CA ASP A 371 6.32 -1.29 26.56
C ASP A 371 5.17 -1.27 25.55
N PHE A 372 5.27 -0.43 24.47
CA PHE A 372 4.19 -0.43 23.45
C PHE A 372 4.04 -1.80 22.76
N SER A 373 2.86 -2.11 22.28
CA SER A 373 2.53 -3.38 21.63
C SER A 373 2.21 -3.22 20.15
N ALA A 374 2.24 -4.32 19.42
CA ALA A 374 1.73 -4.40 18.05
C ALA A 374 0.22 -4.15 18.05
N GLU A 375 -0.25 -3.34 17.12
CA GLU A 375 -1.67 -3.02 16.95
C GLU A 375 -2.13 -3.43 15.54
N ALA A 376 -2.53 -4.70 15.39
CA ALA A 376 -2.95 -5.25 14.08
C ALA A 376 -4.08 -4.46 13.40
N GLY A 377 -4.97 -3.87 14.18
CA GLY A 377 -6.08 -3.02 13.72
C GLY A 377 -5.87 -1.53 13.97
N MET A 378 -4.62 -1.06 14.01
CA MET A 378 -4.30 0.33 14.29
C MET A 378 -4.99 1.28 13.30
N VAL A 379 -5.67 2.26 13.83
CA VAL A 379 -6.34 3.29 13.01
C VAL A 379 -5.43 4.52 12.95
N LEU A 380 -5.24 5.04 11.75
CA LEU A 380 -4.57 6.34 11.58
C LEU A 380 -5.58 7.44 11.94
N THR A 381 -5.35 8.09 13.08
CA THR A 381 -6.17 9.19 13.62
C THR A 381 -5.32 10.45 13.76
N GLY A 382 -6.00 11.60 13.90
CA GLY A 382 -5.37 12.91 14.02
C GLY A 382 -4.42 13.05 15.22
N ALA A 383 -3.73 14.20 15.25
CA ALA A 383 -2.62 14.51 16.16
C ALA A 383 -2.81 14.00 17.59
N PRO A 384 -1.71 13.55 18.23
CA PRO A 384 -1.73 13.26 19.66
C PRO A 384 -2.26 14.45 20.45
N LYS A 385 -3.04 14.14 21.46
CA LYS A 385 -3.62 15.15 22.40
C LYS A 385 -2.56 15.93 23.13
#